data_a79640f1aede37f229ba61ca5b4df575
#
_entry.id   a79640f1aede37f229ba61ca5b4df575
#
_cell.length_a   1.000
_cell.length_b   1.000
_cell.length_c   1.000
_cell.angle_alpha   90.00
_cell.angle_beta   90.00
_cell.angle_gamma   90.00
#
_symmetry.space_group_name_H-M   'P 1'
#
loop_
_entity.id
_entity.type
_entity.pdbx_description
1 polymer ?
#
loop_
_entity_poly.entity_id
_entity_poly.type
_entity_poly.pdbx_seq_one_letter_code
_entity_poly.pdbx_strand_id
1 'polypeptide(L)'
;MIRFTVVTITYNAASVLPRTLQSVLDQTYEGVEHLIIDGASTDQTMSLAEAYKQQSDLSDSHHKVILQSEPDHGIYDAMNKGLTQASGDYIVYMNAGDAFPSPDTLEQIVRRCRLAELPSAELPAVLYGDTLITDSEGHVLHPRRLRPPQQLSWRSFRQGMLVCHQAFYARTDLAKNVQYDTRYRYSADVDWCIRVMVEAERMGLTLCNVGMVVAHYAEEGQTTRHRRASLMERYRVMAHHYGHLQTFMLHAWFVVRFLCRMK
;
A
#
# COMPACT_ATOMS: atom_id res chain seq x y z
N MET A 1 -16.89 -15.50 0.95
CA MET A 1 -15.41 -15.43 1.16
C MET A 1 -14.95 -14.03 0.79
N ILE A 2 -14.17 -13.36 1.64
CA ILE A 2 -13.54 -12.04 1.34
C ILE A 2 -12.51 -12.23 0.24
N ARG A 3 -12.45 -11.32 -0.72
CA ARG A 3 -11.43 -11.33 -1.79
C ARG A 3 -10.53 -10.11 -1.70
N PHE A 4 -9.23 -10.34 -1.81
CA PHE A 4 -8.23 -9.28 -1.86
C PHE A 4 -7.73 -9.08 -3.29
N THR A 5 -7.73 -7.84 -3.78
CA THR A 5 -6.95 -7.47 -4.96
C THR A 5 -5.60 -6.95 -4.49
N VAL A 6 -4.55 -7.70 -4.78
CA VAL A 6 -3.16 -7.26 -4.62
C VAL A 6 -2.73 -6.61 -5.94
N VAL A 7 -2.25 -5.38 -5.89
CA VAL A 7 -1.77 -4.66 -7.08
C VAL A 7 -0.27 -4.47 -6.98
N THR A 8 0.47 -5.06 -7.92
CA THR A 8 1.91 -4.84 -8.06
C THR A 8 2.18 -3.91 -9.22
N ILE A 9 2.73 -2.73 -8.90
CA ILE A 9 3.20 -1.78 -9.90
C ILE A 9 4.67 -2.07 -10.19
N THR A 10 5.03 -2.14 -11.47
CA THR A 10 6.39 -2.46 -11.90
C THR A 10 6.83 -1.66 -13.12
N TYR A 11 8.11 -1.29 -13.17
CA TYR A 11 8.78 -0.69 -14.31
C TYR A 11 10.28 -0.93 -14.21
N ASN A 12 10.85 -1.73 -15.14
CA ASN A 12 12.26 -2.13 -15.14
C ASN A 12 12.71 -2.62 -13.74
N ALA A 13 11.98 -3.57 -13.19
CA ALA A 13 12.12 -4.04 -11.81
C ALA A 13 12.52 -5.54 -11.73
N ALA A 14 13.14 -6.11 -12.78
CA ALA A 14 13.46 -7.53 -12.86
C ALA A 14 14.27 -8.04 -11.65
N SER A 15 15.12 -7.20 -11.04
CA SER A 15 15.95 -7.58 -9.89
C SER A 15 15.18 -7.75 -8.57
N VAL A 16 14.05 -7.05 -8.40
CA VAL A 16 13.30 -7.02 -7.12
C VAL A 16 11.90 -7.65 -7.22
N LEU A 17 11.34 -7.72 -8.43
CA LEU A 17 10.01 -8.24 -8.68
C LEU A 17 9.80 -9.70 -8.20
N PRO A 18 10.74 -10.65 -8.39
CA PRO A 18 10.54 -12.05 -8.01
C PRO A 18 10.14 -12.24 -6.55
N ARG A 19 10.70 -11.44 -5.64
CA ARG A 19 10.36 -11.50 -4.22
C ARG A 19 8.89 -11.16 -3.97
N THR A 20 8.39 -10.11 -4.61
CA THR A 20 6.99 -9.70 -4.48
C THR A 20 6.07 -10.80 -5.00
N LEU A 21 6.34 -11.29 -6.22
CA LEU A 21 5.56 -12.33 -6.86
C LEU A 21 5.50 -13.60 -6.00
N GLN A 22 6.65 -14.04 -5.47
CA GLN A 22 6.72 -15.24 -4.62
C GLN A 22 5.92 -15.03 -3.33
N SER A 23 6.00 -13.86 -2.69
CA SER A 23 5.27 -13.59 -1.46
C SER A 23 3.74 -13.59 -1.63
N VAL A 24 3.25 -13.28 -2.84
CA VAL A 24 1.83 -13.38 -3.18
C VAL A 24 1.46 -14.83 -3.50
N LEU A 25 2.30 -15.54 -4.27
CA LEU A 25 2.07 -16.95 -4.61
C LEU A 25 1.96 -17.84 -3.38
N ASP A 26 2.81 -17.55 -2.39
CA ASP A 26 2.88 -18.34 -1.14
C ASP A 26 1.68 -18.10 -0.21
N GLN A 27 0.79 -17.12 -0.49
CA GLN A 27 -0.37 -16.91 0.37
C GLN A 27 -1.28 -18.12 0.37
N THR A 28 -1.58 -18.62 1.57
CA THR A 28 -2.49 -19.78 1.77
C THR A 28 -3.97 -19.42 1.61
N TYR A 29 -4.28 -18.13 1.57
CA TYR A 29 -5.63 -17.63 1.42
C TYR A 29 -6.06 -17.63 -0.05
N GLU A 30 -7.09 -18.42 -0.41
CA GLU A 30 -7.52 -18.61 -1.81
C GLU A 30 -8.14 -17.37 -2.46
N GLY A 31 -8.69 -16.46 -1.66
CA GLY A 31 -9.42 -15.27 -2.14
C GLY A 31 -8.50 -14.16 -2.65
N VAL A 32 -7.58 -14.44 -3.57
CA VAL A 32 -6.60 -13.49 -4.10
C VAL A 32 -6.79 -13.25 -5.60
N GLU A 33 -6.93 -11.98 -5.96
CA GLU A 33 -6.73 -11.47 -7.32
C GLU A 33 -5.42 -10.68 -7.33
N HIS A 34 -4.44 -11.07 -8.15
CA HIS A 34 -3.18 -10.37 -8.30
C HIS A 34 -3.11 -9.64 -9.63
N LEU A 35 -3.14 -8.31 -9.60
CA LEU A 35 -2.99 -7.45 -10.76
C LEU A 35 -1.53 -6.97 -10.84
N ILE A 36 -0.84 -7.31 -11.91
CA ILE A 36 0.51 -6.82 -12.20
C ILE A 36 0.38 -5.77 -13.30
N ILE A 37 0.66 -4.51 -12.96
CA ILE A 37 0.56 -3.35 -13.84
C ILE A 37 1.98 -2.89 -14.15
N ASP A 38 2.39 -3.13 -15.37
CA ASP A 38 3.73 -2.83 -15.88
C ASP A 38 3.72 -1.58 -16.76
N GLY A 39 4.65 -0.69 -16.51
CA GLY A 39 4.83 0.58 -17.24
C GLY A 39 5.56 0.46 -18.59
N ALA A 40 5.36 -0.63 -19.34
CA ALA A 40 6.08 -0.98 -20.56
C ALA A 40 7.59 -1.17 -20.32
N SER A 41 7.93 -2.06 -19.43
CA SER A 41 9.32 -2.44 -19.12
C SER A 41 10.06 -2.97 -20.34
N THR A 42 11.36 -2.68 -20.40
CA THR A 42 12.25 -3.11 -21.48
C THR A 42 13.28 -4.14 -21.02
N ASP A 43 13.33 -4.46 -19.75
CA ASP A 43 14.15 -5.50 -19.15
C ASP A 43 13.38 -6.84 -19.05
N GLN A 44 13.86 -7.76 -18.21
CA GLN A 44 13.22 -9.08 -18.01
C GLN A 44 11.96 -9.04 -17.12
N THR A 45 11.48 -7.87 -16.72
CA THR A 45 10.31 -7.73 -15.81
C THR A 45 9.10 -8.50 -16.32
N MET A 46 8.72 -8.31 -17.59
CA MET A 46 7.53 -8.97 -18.12
C MET A 46 7.69 -10.47 -18.28
N SER A 47 8.84 -10.96 -18.70
CA SER A 47 9.08 -12.42 -18.80
C SER A 47 9.01 -13.10 -17.43
N LEU A 48 9.47 -12.44 -16.36
CA LEU A 48 9.33 -12.93 -14.98
C LEU A 48 7.85 -12.95 -14.54
N ALA A 49 7.08 -11.90 -14.86
CA ALA A 49 5.66 -11.83 -14.54
C ALA A 49 4.83 -12.90 -15.29
N GLU A 50 5.17 -13.18 -16.56
CA GLU A 50 4.53 -14.24 -17.35
C GLU A 50 4.84 -15.62 -16.78
N ALA A 51 6.10 -15.91 -16.43
CA ALA A 51 6.50 -17.16 -15.80
C ALA A 51 5.77 -17.36 -14.45
N TYR A 52 5.68 -16.32 -13.65
CA TYR A 52 4.93 -16.32 -12.40
C TYR A 52 3.43 -16.64 -12.63
N LYS A 53 2.81 -15.98 -13.62
CA LYS A 53 1.41 -16.26 -13.95
C LYS A 53 1.19 -17.73 -14.32
N GLN A 54 2.06 -18.29 -15.17
CA GLN A 54 2.01 -19.71 -15.53
C GLN A 54 2.17 -20.62 -14.30
N GLN A 55 3.09 -20.30 -13.41
CA GLN A 55 3.28 -21.03 -12.15
C GLN A 55 2.04 -20.96 -11.26
N SER A 56 1.43 -19.78 -11.13
CA SER A 56 0.20 -19.60 -10.35
C SER A 56 -0.98 -20.36 -10.96
N ASP A 57 -1.16 -20.33 -12.29
CA ASP A 57 -2.22 -21.05 -13.00
C ASP A 57 -2.09 -22.59 -12.87
N LEU A 58 -0.88 -23.10 -12.63
CA LEU A 58 -0.59 -24.54 -12.41
C LEU A 58 -0.60 -24.94 -10.92
N SER A 59 -0.65 -23.98 -10.01
CA SER A 59 -0.65 -24.23 -8.57
C SER A 59 -2.06 -24.45 -8.01
N ASP A 60 -2.13 -25.05 -6.82
CA ASP A 60 -3.39 -25.21 -6.07
C ASP A 60 -3.80 -23.94 -5.30
N SER A 61 -3.14 -22.79 -5.54
CA SER A 61 -3.42 -21.54 -4.83
C SER A 61 -4.78 -20.94 -5.18
N HIS A 62 -5.32 -21.26 -6.35
CA HIS A 62 -6.56 -20.71 -6.91
C HIS A 62 -6.52 -19.16 -7.06
N HIS A 63 -5.32 -18.56 -7.06
CA HIS A 63 -5.15 -17.13 -7.25
C HIS A 63 -5.40 -16.74 -8.71
N LYS A 64 -6.15 -15.64 -8.89
CA LYS A 64 -6.41 -15.09 -10.24
C LYS A 64 -5.33 -14.06 -10.56
N VAL A 65 -4.41 -14.37 -11.48
CA VAL A 65 -3.34 -13.46 -11.93
C VAL A 65 -3.70 -12.79 -13.24
N ILE A 66 -3.63 -11.44 -13.25
CA ILE A 66 -3.86 -10.61 -14.44
C ILE A 66 -2.60 -9.76 -14.68
N LEU A 67 -2.10 -9.78 -15.92
CA LEU A 67 -0.96 -8.98 -16.36
C LEU A 67 -1.45 -7.91 -17.33
N GLN A 68 -0.98 -6.68 -17.13
CA GLN A 68 -1.15 -5.59 -18.08
C GLN A 68 0.16 -4.84 -18.21
N SER A 69 0.65 -4.69 -19.45
CA SER A 69 1.84 -3.89 -19.75
C SER A 69 1.48 -2.83 -20.78
N GLU A 70 1.63 -1.58 -20.40
CA GLU A 70 1.44 -0.42 -21.26
C GLU A 70 2.14 0.81 -20.66
N PRO A 71 2.55 1.78 -21.48
CA PRO A 71 3.14 3.02 -20.97
C PRO A 71 2.24 3.70 -19.94
N ASP A 72 2.85 4.27 -18.91
CA ASP A 72 2.19 5.08 -17.90
C ASP A 72 2.84 6.47 -17.74
N HIS A 73 2.16 7.36 -17.03
CA HIS A 73 2.63 8.70 -16.69
C HIS A 73 3.21 8.75 -15.26
N GLY A 74 3.69 7.62 -14.73
CA GLY A 74 4.29 7.45 -13.42
C GLY A 74 3.50 6.52 -12.50
N ILE A 75 4.09 6.20 -11.36
CA ILE A 75 3.61 5.17 -10.43
C ILE A 75 2.13 5.31 -10.04
N TYR A 76 1.64 6.53 -9.84
CA TYR A 76 0.25 6.76 -9.41
C TYR A 76 -0.76 6.63 -10.56
N ASP A 77 -0.34 6.84 -11.81
CA ASP A 77 -1.14 6.50 -12.98
C ASP A 77 -1.30 4.99 -13.09
N ALA A 78 -0.21 4.24 -12.94
CA ALA A 78 -0.24 2.78 -12.88
C ALA A 78 -1.10 2.26 -11.70
N MET A 79 -1.01 2.89 -10.52
CA MET A 79 -1.88 2.56 -9.38
C MET A 79 -3.36 2.80 -9.69
N ASN A 80 -3.72 3.87 -10.38
CA ASN A 80 -5.10 4.14 -10.82
C ASN A 80 -5.60 3.10 -11.83
N LYS A 81 -4.74 2.63 -12.74
CA LYS A 81 -5.08 1.53 -13.67
C LYS A 81 -5.41 0.26 -12.90
N GLY A 82 -4.58 -0.11 -11.92
CA GLY A 82 -4.84 -1.25 -11.03
C GLY A 82 -6.12 -1.07 -10.21
N LEU A 83 -6.36 0.12 -9.66
CA LEU A 83 -7.57 0.43 -8.91
C LEU A 83 -8.84 0.25 -9.75
N THR A 84 -8.82 0.71 -11.00
CA THR A 84 -9.96 0.59 -11.90
C THR A 84 -10.33 -0.88 -12.17
N GLN A 85 -9.33 -1.76 -12.30
CA GLN A 85 -9.50 -3.17 -12.59
C GLN A 85 -9.81 -4.04 -11.37
N ALA A 86 -9.43 -3.60 -10.16
CA ALA A 86 -9.61 -4.36 -8.94
C ALA A 86 -11.05 -4.88 -8.79
N SER A 87 -11.23 -6.16 -8.49
CA SER A 87 -12.55 -6.78 -8.32
C SER A 87 -12.79 -7.42 -6.95
N GLY A 88 -11.75 -7.48 -6.09
CA GLY A 88 -11.87 -7.96 -4.72
C GLY A 88 -12.61 -7.00 -3.79
N ASP A 89 -12.94 -7.45 -2.60
CA ASP A 89 -13.58 -6.63 -1.56
C ASP A 89 -12.61 -5.57 -1.01
N TYR A 90 -11.32 -5.91 -0.93
CA TYR A 90 -10.24 -5.03 -0.50
C TYR A 90 -9.14 -4.95 -1.55
N ILE A 91 -8.56 -3.77 -1.70
CA ILE A 91 -7.37 -3.53 -2.52
C ILE A 91 -6.17 -3.16 -1.63
N VAL A 92 -5.01 -3.72 -1.96
CA VAL A 92 -3.72 -3.36 -1.38
C VAL A 92 -2.66 -3.23 -2.48
N TYR A 93 -1.75 -2.29 -2.31
CA TYR A 93 -0.62 -2.11 -3.22
C TYR A 93 0.64 -2.73 -2.62
N MET A 94 1.18 -3.71 -3.31
CA MET A 94 2.43 -4.38 -3.00
C MET A 94 3.38 -4.15 -4.19
N ASN A 95 4.10 -3.04 -4.18
CA ASN A 95 4.97 -2.66 -5.30
C ASN A 95 6.13 -3.64 -5.45
N ALA A 96 6.76 -3.66 -6.63
CA ALA A 96 7.92 -4.50 -6.86
C ALA A 96 9.05 -4.22 -5.83
N GLY A 97 9.48 -5.26 -5.13
CA GLY A 97 10.40 -5.22 -3.99
C GLY A 97 9.74 -5.33 -2.62
N ASP A 98 8.45 -4.97 -2.48
CA ASP A 98 7.70 -5.18 -1.25
C ASP A 98 7.18 -6.63 -1.16
N ALA A 99 6.83 -7.11 0.03
CA ALA A 99 6.39 -8.49 0.22
C ALA A 99 5.44 -8.67 1.41
N PHE A 100 4.61 -9.71 1.37
CA PHE A 100 3.92 -10.19 2.56
C PHE A 100 4.92 -10.80 3.57
N PRO A 101 4.70 -10.61 4.89
CA PRO A 101 5.61 -11.12 5.91
C PRO A 101 5.60 -12.64 6.06
N SER A 102 4.45 -13.27 5.80
CA SER A 102 4.25 -14.72 5.95
C SER A 102 3.20 -15.25 4.99
N PRO A 103 3.20 -16.57 4.70
CA PRO A 103 2.21 -17.19 3.81
C PRO A 103 0.76 -17.07 4.30
N ASP A 104 0.53 -16.93 5.59
CA ASP A 104 -0.81 -16.84 6.20
C ASP A 104 -1.24 -15.39 6.50
N THR A 105 -0.54 -14.38 5.95
CA THR A 105 -0.80 -12.97 6.25
C THR A 105 -2.24 -12.57 5.95
N LEU A 106 -2.76 -12.89 4.77
CA LEU A 106 -4.13 -12.54 4.38
C LEU A 106 -5.18 -13.31 5.19
N GLU A 107 -4.93 -14.57 5.50
CA GLU A 107 -5.79 -15.37 6.37
C GLU A 107 -5.86 -14.78 7.78
N GLN A 108 -4.71 -14.38 8.33
CA GLN A 108 -4.66 -13.72 9.64
C GLN A 108 -5.40 -12.38 9.65
N ILE A 109 -5.32 -11.58 8.59
CA ILE A 109 -6.09 -10.34 8.43
C ILE A 109 -7.59 -10.63 8.53
N VAL A 110 -8.09 -11.60 7.75
CA VAL A 110 -9.51 -11.98 7.75
C VAL A 110 -9.95 -12.41 9.15
N ARG A 111 -9.17 -13.26 9.81
CA ARG A 111 -9.46 -13.78 11.15
C ARG A 111 -9.45 -12.69 12.23
N ARG A 112 -8.40 -11.86 12.28
CA ARG A 112 -8.22 -10.83 13.31
C ARG A 112 -9.25 -9.71 13.22
N CYS A 113 -9.63 -9.31 12.01
CA CYS A 113 -10.70 -8.34 11.78
C CYS A 113 -12.09 -8.98 11.71
N ARG A 114 -12.21 -10.32 11.89
CA ARG A 114 -13.46 -11.07 11.89
C ARG A 114 -14.30 -10.86 10.62
N LEU A 115 -13.64 -10.64 9.48
CA LEU A 115 -14.31 -10.21 8.26
C LEU A 115 -15.33 -11.22 7.73
N ALA A 116 -15.12 -12.52 7.96
CA ALA A 116 -16.04 -13.57 7.55
C ALA A 116 -17.37 -13.56 8.33
N GLU A 117 -17.43 -12.89 9.48
CA GLU A 117 -18.58 -12.82 10.35
C GLU A 117 -19.45 -11.56 10.08
N LEU A 118 -18.90 -10.60 9.30
CA LEU A 118 -19.56 -9.32 9.04
C LEU A 118 -20.38 -9.36 7.74
N PRO A 119 -21.56 -8.74 7.72
CA PRO A 119 -22.25 -8.44 6.47
C PRO A 119 -21.40 -7.49 5.62
N SER A 120 -21.52 -7.55 4.29
CA SER A 120 -20.74 -6.71 3.38
C SER A 120 -20.87 -5.21 3.65
N ALA A 121 -22.04 -4.76 4.12
CA ALA A 121 -22.27 -3.36 4.47
C ALA A 121 -21.52 -2.89 5.73
N GLU A 122 -21.17 -3.82 6.64
CA GLU A 122 -20.48 -3.55 7.90
C GLU A 122 -18.96 -3.76 7.83
N LEU A 123 -18.46 -4.20 6.67
CA LEU A 123 -17.03 -4.37 6.46
C LEU A 123 -16.30 -3.04 6.71
N PRO A 124 -15.19 -3.05 7.47
CA PRO A 124 -14.37 -1.86 7.69
C PRO A 124 -13.94 -1.21 6.36
N ALA A 125 -13.93 0.10 6.29
CA ALA A 125 -13.46 0.83 5.11
C ALA A 125 -11.97 0.61 4.84
N VAL A 126 -11.19 0.40 5.92
CA VAL A 126 -9.75 0.17 5.85
C VAL A 126 -9.33 -0.86 6.89
N LEU A 127 -8.51 -1.83 6.46
CA LEU A 127 -7.75 -2.70 7.35
C LEU A 127 -6.30 -2.20 7.33
N TYR A 128 -5.65 -2.10 8.47
CA TYR A 128 -4.27 -1.58 8.52
C TYR A 128 -3.44 -2.28 9.59
N GLY A 129 -2.13 -2.33 9.36
CA GLY A 129 -1.19 -2.96 10.28
C GLY A 129 0.19 -2.33 10.26
N ASP A 130 1.11 -2.99 10.95
CA ASP A 130 2.51 -2.58 11.04
C ASP A 130 3.29 -2.99 9.78
N THR A 131 4.46 -2.37 9.62
CA THR A 131 5.40 -2.63 8.52
C THR A 131 6.81 -2.79 9.07
N LEU A 132 7.55 -3.77 8.56
CA LEU A 132 8.99 -3.90 8.75
C LEU A 132 9.74 -3.41 7.52
N ILE A 133 10.87 -2.77 7.75
CA ILE A 133 11.80 -2.36 6.69
C ILE A 133 12.75 -3.51 6.43
N THR A 134 12.99 -3.79 5.15
CA THR A 134 13.89 -4.86 4.69
C THR A 134 14.94 -4.32 3.73
N ASP A 135 16.05 -5.03 3.61
CA ASP A 135 17.03 -4.82 2.53
C ASP A 135 16.53 -5.37 1.18
N SER A 136 17.35 -5.25 0.15
CA SER A 136 17.08 -5.78 -1.20
C SER A 136 16.97 -7.32 -1.23
N GLU A 137 17.57 -8.03 -0.28
CA GLU A 137 17.55 -9.48 -0.17
C GLU A 137 16.36 -9.98 0.65
N GLY A 138 15.66 -9.08 1.36
CA GLY A 138 14.48 -9.37 2.16
C GLY A 138 14.74 -9.58 3.64
N HIS A 139 15.98 -9.41 4.10
CA HIS A 139 16.27 -9.49 5.52
C HIS A 139 15.68 -8.29 6.25
N VAL A 140 15.03 -8.56 7.38
CA VAL A 140 14.44 -7.51 8.22
C VAL A 140 15.54 -6.68 8.86
N LEU A 141 15.53 -5.37 8.60
CA LEU A 141 16.46 -4.41 9.19
C LEU A 141 15.92 -3.87 10.51
N HIS A 142 14.72 -3.30 10.48
CA HIS A 142 14.08 -2.72 11.67
C HIS A 142 12.58 -2.46 11.44
N PRO A 143 11.80 -2.26 12.50
CA PRO A 143 10.42 -1.76 12.37
C PRO A 143 10.39 -0.35 11.76
N ARG A 144 9.34 -0.06 11.00
CA ARG A 144 9.11 1.28 10.48
C ARG A 144 8.98 2.30 11.63
N ARG A 145 9.66 3.45 11.52
CA ARG A 145 9.70 4.47 12.58
C ARG A 145 8.33 5.03 12.94
N LEU A 146 7.49 5.30 11.92
CA LEU A 146 6.11 5.74 12.13
C LEU A 146 5.24 4.49 12.15
N ARG A 147 4.55 4.27 13.26
CA ARG A 147 3.73 3.08 13.50
C ARG A 147 2.25 3.42 13.55
N PRO A 148 1.36 2.50 13.15
CA PRO A 148 -0.06 2.70 13.21
C PRO A 148 -0.51 2.87 14.68
N PRO A 149 -1.41 3.83 14.95
CA PRO A 149 -2.06 3.92 16.26
C PRO A 149 -3.12 2.82 16.41
N GLN A 150 -3.54 2.56 17.65
CA GLN A 150 -4.64 1.62 17.90
C GLN A 150 -5.94 2.07 17.20
N GLN A 151 -6.19 3.37 17.19
CA GLN A 151 -7.31 3.98 16.47
C GLN A 151 -6.78 4.96 15.43
N LEU A 152 -6.89 4.58 14.16
CA LEU A 152 -6.48 5.40 13.03
C LEU A 152 -7.64 6.29 12.58
N SER A 153 -7.31 7.50 12.17
CA SER A 153 -8.20 8.41 11.46
C SER A 153 -7.40 9.26 10.48
N TRP A 154 -8.05 9.95 9.56
CA TRP A 154 -7.36 10.88 8.68
C TRP A 154 -6.61 11.96 9.47
N ARG A 155 -7.10 12.35 10.65
CA ARG A 155 -6.42 13.32 11.56
C ARG A 155 -5.10 12.79 12.12
N SER A 156 -4.95 11.47 12.21
CA SER A 156 -3.71 10.84 12.70
C SER A 156 -2.52 11.14 11.78
N PHE A 157 -2.75 11.33 10.48
CA PHE A 157 -1.70 11.64 9.50
C PHE A 157 -1.11 13.05 9.64
N ARG A 158 -1.65 13.90 10.50
CA ARG A 158 -0.98 15.13 10.95
C ARG A 158 0.41 14.87 11.53
N GLN A 159 0.63 13.70 12.11
CA GLN A 159 1.92 13.28 12.66
C GLN A 159 2.84 12.62 11.62
N GLY A 160 2.45 12.62 10.37
CA GLY A 160 3.09 11.93 9.25
C GLY A 160 2.29 10.72 8.80
N MET A 161 2.75 10.03 7.76
CA MET A 161 2.12 8.82 7.25
C MET A 161 2.34 7.65 8.22
N LEU A 162 1.47 7.49 9.21
CA LEU A 162 1.60 6.48 10.26
C LEU A 162 1.41 5.05 9.73
N VAL A 163 0.65 4.89 8.66
CA VAL A 163 0.47 3.63 7.92
C VAL A 163 0.95 3.86 6.50
N CYS A 164 1.88 3.05 5.99
CA CYS A 164 2.27 3.12 4.58
C CYS A 164 1.21 2.44 3.69
N HIS A 165 1.20 2.74 2.39
CA HIS A 165 0.17 2.22 1.49
C HIS A 165 0.21 0.70 1.36
N GLN A 166 1.38 0.05 1.53
CA GLN A 166 1.53 -1.41 1.54
C GLN A 166 0.84 -2.09 2.75
N ALA A 167 0.60 -1.35 3.80
CA ALA A 167 -0.09 -1.83 5.00
C ALA A 167 -1.50 -1.23 5.17
N PHE A 168 -2.06 -0.69 4.08
CA PHE A 168 -3.35 -0.01 4.02
C PHE A 168 -4.25 -0.70 3.01
N TYR A 169 -5.13 -1.57 3.49
CA TYR A 169 -6.07 -2.34 2.68
C TYR A 169 -7.39 -1.57 2.63
N ALA A 170 -7.64 -0.90 1.53
CA ALA A 170 -8.87 -0.12 1.37
C ALA A 170 -10.00 -0.97 0.79
N ARG A 171 -11.23 -0.76 1.27
CA ARG A 171 -12.40 -1.35 0.65
C ARG A 171 -12.53 -0.86 -0.78
N THR A 172 -12.61 -1.80 -1.73
CA THR A 172 -12.43 -1.50 -3.17
C THR A 172 -13.52 -0.58 -3.71
N ASP A 173 -14.77 -0.77 -3.30
CA ASP A 173 -15.90 0.07 -3.72
C ASP A 173 -15.73 1.54 -3.31
N LEU A 174 -15.18 1.77 -2.12
CA LEU A 174 -14.86 3.11 -1.63
C LEU A 174 -13.63 3.67 -2.35
N ALA A 175 -12.57 2.87 -2.47
CA ALA A 175 -11.31 3.27 -3.07
C ALA A 175 -11.47 3.69 -4.55
N LYS A 176 -12.34 3.03 -5.32
CA LYS A 176 -12.63 3.37 -6.72
C LYS A 176 -13.22 4.77 -6.91
N ASN A 177 -13.91 5.30 -5.90
CA ASN A 177 -14.42 6.66 -5.92
C ASN A 177 -13.36 7.71 -5.53
N VAL A 178 -12.19 7.26 -5.07
CA VAL A 178 -11.10 8.10 -4.55
C VAL A 178 -9.80 7.74 -5.26
N GLN A 179 -9.67 8.09 -6.54
CA GLN A 179 -8.46 7.81 -7.31
C GLN A 179 -7.26 8.61 -6.79
N TYR A 180 -6.03 8.12 -7.05
CA TYR A 180 -4.80 8.87 -6.79
C TYR A 180 -4.78 10.16 -7.61
N ASP A 181 -4.42 11.27 -6.98
CA ASP A 181 -4.22 12.56 -7.65
C ASP A 181 -2.83 12.57 -8.30
N THR A 182 -2.79 12.37 -9.61
CA THR A 182 -1.55 12.30 -10.39
C THR A 182 -0.79 13.63 -10.51
N ARG A 183 -1.35 14.73 -10.00
CA ARG A 183 -0.61 16.00 -9.84
C ARG A 183 0.51 15.88 -8.79
N TYR A 184 0.38 14.94 -7.84
CA TYR A 184 1.42 14.59 -6.88
C TYR A 184 2.30 13.47 -7.45
N ARG A 185 3.60 13.72 -7.53
CA ARG A 185 4.56 12.75 -8.07
C ARG A 185 5.15 11.82 -7.01
N TYR A 186 5.22 12.24 -5.75
CA TYR A 186 5.93 11.55 -4.67
C TYR A 186 5.08 11.27 -3.43
N SER A 187 3.92 11.89 -3.30
CA SER A 187 3.12 11.84 -2.07
C SER A 187 1.63 11.70 -2.32
N ALA A 188 1.22 11.23 -3.52
CA ALA A 188 -0.19 10.96 -3.79
C ALA A 188 -0.74 9.80 -2.94
N ASP A 189 0.12 8.90 -2.46
CA ASP A 189 -0.23 7.85 -1.50
C ASP A 189 -0.70 8.42 -0.16
N VAL A 190 -0.04 9.45 0.35
CA VAL A 190 -0.45 10.17 1.57
C VAL A 190 -1.81 10.83 1.38
N ASP A 191 -1.97 11.56 0.26
CA ASP A 191 -3.22 12.22 -0.11
C ASP A 191 -4.36 11.21 -0.25
N TRP A 192 -4.12 10.12 -0.97
CA TRP A 192 -5.09 9.07 -1.19
C TRP A 192 -5.55 8.40 0.11
N CYS A 193 -4.64 7.99 0.99
CA CYS A 193 -4.99 7.42 2.28
C CYS A 193 -5.83 8.38 3.12
N ILE A 194 -5.50 9.69 3.13
CA ILE A 194 -6.28 10.70 3.85
C ILE A 194 -7.69 10.79 3.27
N ARG A 195 -7.85 10.89 1.93
CA ARG A 195 -9.16 11.01 1.28
C ARG A 195 -10.02 9.76 1.46
N VAL A 196 -9.43 8.57 1.39
CA VAL A 196 -10.13 7.30 1.70
C VAL A 196 -10.66 7.32 3.13
N MET A 197 -9.85 7.73 4.11
CA MET A 197 -10.29 7.81 5.52
C MET A 197 -11.34 8.91 5.76
N VAL A 198 -11.27 10.03 5.05
CA VAL A 198 -12.30 11.09 5.10
C VAL A 198 -13.61 10.57 4.56
N GLU A 199 -13.60 9.85 3.44
CA GLU A 199 -14.79 9.27 2.86
C GLU A 199 -15.38 8.18 3.76
N ALA A 200 -14.52 7.35 4.39
CA ALA A 200 -14.94 6.38 5.39
C ALA A 200 -15.67 7.04 6.57
N GLU A 201 -15.14 8.15 7.11
CA GLU A 201 -15.77 8.93 8.19
C GLU A 201 -17.14 9.50 7.75
N ARG A 202 -17.21 10.02 6.50
CA ARG A 202 -18.46 10.54 5.92
C ARG A 202 -19.56 9.47 5.80
N MET A 203 -19.15 8.23 5.48
CA MET A 203 -20.04 7.08 5.36
C MET A 203 -20.34 6.38 6.69
N GLY A 204 -19.74 6.80 7.80
CA GLY A 204 -19.86 6.15 9.11
C GLY A 204 -19.20 4.77 9.20
N LEU A 205 -18.23 4.49 8.31
CA LEU A 205 -17.54 3.21 8.26
C LEU A 205 -16.34 3.18 9.22
N THR A 206 -16.10 2.02 9.80
CA THR A 206 -14.98 1.80 10.74
C THR A 206 -13.66 1.55 10.02
N LEU A 207 -12.54 1.66 10.76
CA LEU A 207 -11.21 1.22 10.36
C LEU A 207 -10.73 0.17 11.35
N CYS A 208 -10.17 -0.95 10.85
CA CYS A 208 -9.74 -2.09 11.67
C CYS A 208 -8.21 -2.15 11.75
N ASN A 209 -7.66 -2.04 12.97
CA ASN A 209 -6.25 -2.35 13.21
C ASN A 209 -6.08 -3.86 13.30
N VAL A 210 -5.33 -4.45 12.37
CA VAL A 210 -5.05 -5.90 12.37
C VAL A 210 -4.18 -6.32 13.58
N GLY A 211 -3.40 -5.38 14.14
CA GLY A 211 -2.55 -5.63 15.30
C GLY A 211 -1.35 -6.54 15.03
N MET A 212 -0.88 -6.57 13.78
CA MET A 212 0.31 -7.33 13.38
C MET A 212 1.05 -6.64 12.23
N VAL A 213 2.24 -7.14 11.90
CA VAL A 213 2.97 -6.77 10.68
C VAL A 213 2.25 -7.39 9.48
N VAL A 214 1.91 -6.56 8.49
CA VAL A 214 1.17 -6.97 7.28
C VAL A 214 1.93 -6.70 5.99
N ALA A 215 3.08 -6.03 6.06
CA ALA A 215 3.93 -5.76 4.91
C ALA A 215 5.41 -5.68 5.30
N HIS A 216 6.27 -6.17 4.43
CA HIS A 216 7.69 -5.88 4.37
C HIS A 216 7.92 -4.82 3.27
N TYR A 217 8.54 -3.71 3.64
CA TYR A 217 8.84 -2.59 2.76
C TYR A 217 10.35 -2.56 2.46
N ALA A 218 10.71 -2.58 1.17
CA ALA A 218 12.10 -2.48 0.75
C ALA A 218 12.62 -1.03 0.90
N GLU A 219 13.75 -0.83 1.58
CA GLU A 219 14.28 0.50 1.93
C GLU A 219 14.65 1.36 0.73
N GLU A 220 15.00 0.77 -0.41
CA GLU A 220 15.51 1.43 -1.62
C GLU A 220 14.42 2.04 -2.53
N GLY A 221 13.38 2.66 -1.98
CA GLY A 221 12.29 3.26 -2.73
C GLY A 221 12.63 4.60 -3.41
N GLN A 222 11.84 5.00 -4.39
CA GLN A 222 11.93 6.28 -5.14
C GLN A 222 11.95 7.52 -4.22
N THR A 223 11.28 7.46 -3.08
CA THR A 223 11.18 8.55 -2.10
C THR A 223 12.55 8.90 -1.49
N THR A 224 13.44 7.92 -1.36
CA THR A 224 14.78 8.12 -0.81
C THR A 224 15.65 8.91 -1.78
N ARG A 225 15.54 8.67 -3.09
CA ARG A 225 16.30 9.35 -4.15
C ARG A 225 15.88 10.81 -4.35
N HIS A 226 14.62 11.17 -4.09
CA HIS A 226 14.04 12.51 -4.32
C HIS A 226 13.55 13.18 -3.03
N ARG A 227 14.26 13.00 -1.92
CA ARG A 227 13.84 13.38 -0.56
C ARG A 227 13.31 14.81 -0.42
N ARG A 228 14.01 15.82 -1.02
CA ARG A 228 13.57 17.22 -0.92
C ARG A 228 12.25 17.48 -1.63
N ALA A 229 12.11 16.99 -2.85
CA ALA A 229 10.89 17.14 -3.64
C ALA A 229 9.70 16.45 -2.95
N SER A 230 9.90 15.23 -2.43
CA SER A 230 8.91 14.49 -1.67
C SER A 230 8.47 15.23 -0.39
N LEU A 231 9.40 15.82 0.36
CA LEU A 231 9.07 16.61 1.55
C LEU A 231 8.25 17.87 1.23
N MET A 232 8.60 18.58 0.14
CA MET A 232 7.85 19.76 -0.30
C MET A 232 6.43 19.38 -0.76
N GLU A 233 6.30 18.29 -1.48
CA GLU A 233 5.01 17.81 -1.93
C GLU A 233 4.16 17.31 -0.77
N ARG A 234 4.75 16.59 0.19
CA ARG A 234 4.08 16.19 1.44
C ARG A 234 3.57 17.39 2.22
N TYR A 235 4.35 18.47 2.30
CA TYR A 235 3.88 19.72 2.91
C TYR A 235 2.63 20.24 2.20
N ARG A 236 2.61 20.24 0.85
CA ARG A 236 1.44 20.71 0.07
C ARG A 236 0.21 19.84 0.33
N VAL A 237 0.37 18.51 0.33
CA VAL A 237 -0.71 17.56 0.68
C VAL A 237 -1.25 17.86 2.08
N MET A 238 -0.37 17.96 3.07
CA MET A 238 -0.78 18.22 4.45
C MET A 238 -1.43 19.61 4.59
N ALA A 239 -0.93 20.64 3.90
CA ALA A 239 -1.51 21.98 3.92
C ALA A 239 -2.91 22.01 3.27
N HIS A 240 -3.13 21.19 2.23
CA HIS A 240 -4.44 21.04 1.60
C HIS A 240 -5.47 20.46 2.59
N HIS A 241 -5.11 19.40 3.32
CA HIS A 241 -6.04 18.70 4.20
C HIS A 241 -6.19 19.34 5.59
N TYR A 242 -5.15 19.97 6.13
CA TYR A 242 -5.10 20.44 7.52
C TYR A 242 -4.94 21.95 7.65
N GLY A 243 -4.78 22.67 6.52
CA GLY A 243 -4.53 24.12 6.50
C GLY A 243 -3.04 24.46 6.68
N HIS A 244 -2.66 25.59 6.09
CA HIS A 244 -1.25 26.04 6.04
C HIS A 244 -0.66 26.31 7.42
N LEU A 245 -1.39 27.02 8.30
CA LEU A 245 -0.89 27.41 9.62
C LEU A 245 -0.60 26.18 10.49
N GLN A 246 -1.55 25.24 10.55
CA GLN A 246 -1.38 24.01 11.33
C GLN A 246 -0.24 23.16 10.79
N THR A 247 -0.14 23.01 9.47
CA THR A 247 0.91 22.24 8.81
C THR A 247 2.28 22.86 9.09
N PHE A 248 2.40 24.19 9.02
CA PHE A 248 3.64 24.89 9.34
C PHE A 248 4.08 24.64 10.79
N MET A 249 3.17 24.80 11.75
CA MET A 249 3.47 24.55 13.17
C MET A 249 3.93 23.10 13.42
N LEU A 250 3.27 22.12 12.79
CA LEU A 250 3.66 20.71 12.91
C LEU A 250 5.04 20.43 12.32
N HIS A 251 5.36 21.02 11.16
CA HIS A 251 6.69 20.84 10.55
C HIS A 251 7.79 21.52 11.38
N ALA A 252 7.54 22.72 11.91
CA ALA A 252 8.46 23.37 12.85
C ALA A 252 8.70 22.49 14.09
N TRP A 253 7.64 21.92 14.66
CA TRP A 253 7.75 20.97 15.77
C TRP A 253 8.56 19.72 15.42
N PHE A 254 8.39 19.15 14.22
CA PHE A 254 9.17 17.99 13.78
C PHE A 254 10.66 18.31 13.68
N VAL A 255 11.01 19.51 13.20
CA VAL A 255 12.41 19.98 13.15
C VAL A 255 12.98 20.12 14.56
N VAL A 256 12.26 20.77 15.48
CA VAL A 256 12.69 20.91 16.89
C VAL A 256 12.89 19.55 17.54
N ARG A 257 11.92 18.63 17.38
CA ARG A 257 12.00 17.26 17.92
C ARG A 257 13.18 16.46 17.34
N PHE A 258 13.50 16.67 16.07
CA PHE A 258 14.67 16.06 15.43
C PHE A 258 15.97 16.58 16.05
N LEU A 259 16.11 17.89 16.19
CA LEU A 259 17.29 18.54 16.78
C LEU A 259 17.48 18.16 18.26
N CYS A 260 16.40 18.05 19.03
CA CYS A 260 16.45 17.62 20.43
C CYS A 260 16.84 16.15 20.64
N ARG A 261 16.64 15.28 19.61
CA ARG A 261 17.03 13.87 19.67
C ARG A 261 18.47 13.59 19.21
N MET A 262 19.12 14.58 18.61
CA MET A 262 20.53 14.51 18.23
C MET A 262 21.49 14.93 19.34
N LYS A 263 20.96 15.39 20.49
CA LYS A 263 21.70 15.59 21.73
C LYS A 263 21.49 14.38 22.66
#